data_13cd31dda259256a0dd5463d50bc8ce0
#
_entry.id   13cd31dda259256a0dd5463d50bc8ce0
#
_cell.length_a   1.000
_cell.length_b   1.000
_cell.length_c   1.000
_cell.angle_alpha   90.00
_cell.angle_beta   90.00
_cell.angle_gamma   90.00
#
_symmetry.space_group_name_H-M   'P 1'
#
loop_
_entity.id
_entity.type
_entity.pdbx_description
1 polymer ?
#
loop_
_entity_poly.entity_id
_entity_poly.type
_entity_poly.pdbx_seq_one_letter_code
_entity_poly.pdbx_strand_id
1 'polypeptide(L)'
;NPELDGDMRYSLADGGVSTRVPTAKRATEDALTEDLLVGSDVDLADPITLAKNTAKIEQYDGYIPQVKNETPEQVAANFIAQLKDNLLWLHDQVPDDIRQRSHKWYVGANRITEGFAARYGYSNEQASGVMAALSPQKDWFMNASLGERVMDVYANHQNTTWSPEMEFVATDPTIIKNKDGDYPAGILIRNEVNAKLYEAIQGKKLSELDDVYEISAWIRSFDEAHNNRSHRVVTPEGGFIEYAAKLDGTDKVTGWGSFSEISKAVSVLRDGSPENISNQMGGMHKVRNFYNNILLPNSVNGHVTIDTHAVAASMLGAFSTKSTEVKHNFGQGSSSSSITGSKGTYGLHAEAYRQAAAARGILPRQMQSITWEAARGLFTAGFKGKAENVKLISGIWQRHKKGKITLDEARQEILNAADGINDPAWHRSSGRMANEEWDSSYKGDIPTGGLPRNTRLDEATGPRVGDDATRASSDPDGGVR
;
A
#
# COMPACT_ATOMS: atom_id res chain seq x y z
N ASN A 1 13.29 28.08 -3.60
CA ASN A 1 12.53 29.33 -3.57
C ASN A 1 11.62 29.32 -2.35
N PRO A 2 11.91 30.11 -1.27
CA PRO A 2 11.15 30.06 -0.02
C PRO A 2 9.66 30.36 -0.17
N GLU A 3 9.26 31.08 -1.20
CA GLU A 3 7.86 31.44 -1.46
C GLU A 3 7.00 30.27 -2.00
N LEU A 4 7.65 29.22 -2.49
CA LEU A 4 6.94 28.04 -3.01
C LEU A 4 6.64 27.01 -1.92
N ASP A 5 7.41 27.02 -0.85
CA ASP A 5 7.40 25.96 0.15
C ASP A 5 6.32 26.10 1.22
N GLY A 6 5.97 27.34 1.60
CA GLY A 6 4.99 27.57 2.66
C GLY A 6 3.54 27.34 2.24
N ASP A 7 3.21 27.66 1.01
CA ASP A 7 1.82 27.85 0.55
C ASP A 7 1.12 26.57 0.04
N MET A 8 1.89 25.56 -0.35
CA MET A 8 1.30 24.41 -1.03
C MET A 8 0.99 23.22 -0.15
N ARG A 9 1.52 23.20 1.04
CA ARG A 9 1.59 21.98 1.84
C ARG A 9 0.64 21.98 3.00
N TYR A 10 0.32 23.14 3.53
CA TYR A 10 -0.43 23.26 4.77
C TYR A 10 -1.45 24.40 4.75
N SER A 11 -1.82 24.88 3.58
CA SER A 11 -2.64 26.07 3.46
C SER A 11 -4.12 25.82 3.76
N LEU A 12 -4.39 25.59 5.00
CA LEU A 12 -5.68 25.98 5.59
C LEU A 12 -5.44 27.10 6.58
N ALA A 13 -4.70 28.14 6.16
CA ALA A 13 -4.75 29.40 6.87
C ALA A 13 -6.22 29.81 6.94
N ASP A 14 -6.71 30.09 8.13
CA ASP A 14 -8.06 30.58 8.40
C ASP A 14 -9.23 29.60 8.13
N GLY A 15 -9.00 28.28 8.16
CA GLY A 15 -10.07 27.30 7.98
C GLY A 15 -10.54 27.12 6.53
N GLY A 16 -9.80 27.65 5.58
CA GLY A 16 -10.01 27.43 4.14
C GLY A 16 -9.46 26.10 3.64
N VAL A 17 -9.98 25.61 2.53
CA VAL A 17 -9.47 24.42 1.85
C VAL A 17 -8.34 24.82 0.93
N SER A 18 -7.24 24.06 0.93
CA SER A 18 -6.10 24.30 0.01
C SER A 18 -6.56 24.32 -1.44
N THR A 19 -6.20 25.37 -2.14
CA THR A 19 -6.66 25.61 -3.52
C THR A 19 -5.62 25.31 -4.58
N ARG A 20 -4.40 24.89 -4.20
CA ARG A 20 -3.32 24.68 -5.16
C ARG A 20 -3.03 23.21 -5.36
N VAL A 21 -3.27 22.76 -6.58
CA VAL A 21 -2.74 21.50 -7.09
C VAL A 21 -1.63 21.83 -8.07
N PRO A 22 -0.42 21.30 -7.90
CA PRO A 22 0.65 21.47 -8.87
C PRO A 22 0.23 20.89 -10.23
N THR A 23 0.54 21.61 -11.29
CA THR A 23 0.40 21.10 -12.65
C THR A 23 1.44 20.01 -12.91
N ALA A 24 1.22 19.15 -13.90
CA ALA A 24 2.20 18.13 -14.28
C ALA A 24 3.59 18.73 -14.60
N LYS A 25 3.62 19.87 -15.28
CA LYS A 25 4.87 20.60 -15.57
C LYS A 25 5.58 21.03 -14.29
N ARG A 26 4.82 21.57 -13.32
CA ARG A 26 5.37 21.99 -12.05
C ARG A 26 5.84 20.80 -11.22
N ALA A 27 5.10 19.69 -11.25
CA ALA A 27 5.53 18.47 -10.62
C ALA A 27 6.90 17.98 -11.13
N THR A 28 7.14 18.11 -12.44
CA THR A 28 8.45 17.77 -13.05
C THR A 28 9.55 18.73 -12.61
N GLU A 29 9.25 20.02 -12.51
CA GLU A 29 10.21 21.04 -12.03
C GLU A 29 10.58 20.80 -10.56
N ASP A 30 9.59 20.52 -9.71
CA ASP A 30 9.79 20.23 -8.30
C ASP A 30 10.53 18.89 -8.09
N ALA A 31 10.35 17.94 -9.01
CA ALA A 31 11.05 16.67 -8.98
C ALA A 31 12.58 16.78 -9.12
N LEU A 32 13.07 17.92 -9.60
CA LEU A 32 14.50 18.17 -9.70
C LEU A 32 15.10 18.80 -8.43
N THR A 33 14.30 19.09 -7.42
CA THR A 33 14.73 19.80 -6.24
C THR A 33 14.85 18.94 -5.00
N GLU A 34 13.75 18.39 -4.49
CA GLU A 34 13.75 17.68 -3.20
C GLU A 34 12.83 16.49 -3.16
N ASP A 35 11.54 16.64 -3.47
CA ASP A 35 10.57 15.55 -3.58
C ASP A 35 10.22 15.34 -5.06
N LEU A 36 10.56 14.18 -5.58
CA LEU A 36 10.49 13.92 -7.02
C LEU A 36 9.07 13.96 -7.60
N LEU A 37 8.04 13.67 -6.82
CA LEU A 37 6.68 13.56 -7.32
C LEU A 37 5.71 14.42 -6.51
N VAL A 38 5.50 15.65 -6.96
CA VAL A 38 4.49 16.56 -6.39
C VAL A 38 3.16 16.46 -7.12
N GLY A 39 2.13 17.12 -6.60
CA GLY A 39 0.81 17.19 -7.22
C GLY A 39 -0.02 15.94 -7.03
N SER A 40 0.12 15.27 -5.89
CA SER A 40 -0.62 14.07 -5.55
C SER A 40 -1.95 14.33 -4.83
N ASP A 41 -2.31 15.57 -4.53
CA ASP A 41 -3.56 15.93 -3.86
C ASP A 41 -4.62 16.44 -4.86
N VAL A 42 -5.88 16.40 -4.44
CA VAL A 42 -7.02 16.88 -5.24
C VAL A 42 -7.11 18.40 -5.17
N ASP A 43 -7.44 19.05 -6.28
CA ASP A 43 -7.83 20.46 -6.28
C ASP A 43 -9.24 20.60 -5.67
N LEU A 44 -9.27 21.07 -4.44
CA LEU A 44 -10.50 21.28 -3.70
C LEU A 44 -11.14 22.66 -3.98
N ALA A 45 -10.46 23.51 -4.77
CA ALA A 45 -11.02 24.79 -5.20
C ALA A 45 -11.92 24.68 -6.44
N ASP A 46 -11.84 23.58 -7.20
CA ASP A 46 -12.79 23.36 -8.30
C ASP A 46 -14.20 23.08 -7.74
N PRO A 47 -15.19 23.99 -7.94
CA PRO A 47 -16.51 23.85 -7.33
C PRO A 47 -17.26 22.60 -7.79
N ILE A 48 -17.02 22.13 -9.02
CA ILE A 48 -17.69 20.95 -9.57
C ILE A 48 -17.15 19.69 -8.90
N THR A 49 -15.83 19.59 -8.78
CA THR A 49 -15.18 18.46 -8.10
C THR A 49 -15.53 18.44 -6.62
N LEU A 50 -15.49 19.58 -5.96
CA LEU A 50 -15.86 19.70 -4.56
C LEU A 50 -17.32 19.26 -4.31
N ALA A 51 -18.28 19.78 -5.09
CA ALA A 51 -19.67 19.40 -4.97
C ALA A 51 -19.91 17.90 -5.19
N LYS A 52 -19.22 17.28 -6.17
CA LYS A 52 -19.33 15.84 -6.40
C LYS A 52 -18.76 14.99 -5.26
N ASN A 53 -17.68 15.43 -4.66
CA ASN A 53 -17.04 14.72 -3.57
C ASN A 53 -17.85 14.83 -2.29
N THR A 54 -18.31 16.02 -1.96
CA THR A 54 -19.04 16.29 -0.71
C THR A 54 -20.44 15.67 -0.72
N ALA A 55 -21.14 15.62 -1.85
CA ALA A 55 -22.43 14.94 -1.96
C ALA A 55 -22.40 13.45 -1.60
N LYS A 56 -21.24 12.81 -1.73
CA LYS A 56 -21.05 11.43 -1.26
C LYS A 56 -20.69 11.35 0.21
N ILE A 57 -19.92 12.30 0.72
CA ILE A 57 -19.56 12.38 2.14
C ILE A 57 -20.81 12.47 3.01
N GLU A 58 -21.81 13.25 2.60
CA GLU A 58 -23.08 13.37 3.30
C GLU A 58 -23.81 12.03 3.50
N GLN A 59 -23.53 11.03 2.66
CA GLN A 59 -24.11 9.70 2.73
C GLN A 59 -23.37 8.77 3.70
N TYR A 60 -22.16 9.12 4.15
CA TYR A 60 -21.38 8.27 5.04
C TYR A 60 -22.03 8.15 6.42
N ASP A 61 -22.08 6.94 6.95
CA ASP A 61 -22.59 6.70 8.30
C ASP A 61 -21.78 7.44 9.37
N GLY A 62 -20.48 7.53 9.18
CA GLY A 62 -19.56 8.20 10.10
C GLY A 62 -19.46 9.72 9.94
N TYR A 63 -20.11 10.33 8.94
CA TYR A 63 -20.10 11.78 8.78
C TYR A 63 -21.24 12.44 9.55
N ILE A 64 -20.93 13.44 10.37
CA ILE A 64 -21.88 14.17 11.20
C ILE A 64 -21.94 15.63 10.73
N PRO A 65 -23.01 16.04 10.04
CA PRO A 65 -23.19 17.43 9.66
C PRO A 65 -23.20 18.37 10.87
N GLN A 66 -22.50 19.51 10.77
CA GLN A 66 -22.46 20.53 11.82
C GLN A 66 -23.63 21.50 11.73
N VAL A 67 -24.09 21.73 10.49
CA VAL A 67 -25.24 22.59 10.22
C VAL A 67 -26.18 21.92 9.21
N LYS A 68 -27.44 22.36 9.23
CA LYS A 68 -28.40 21.87 8.24
C LYS A 68 -28.14 22.55 6.89
N ASN A 69 -28.16 21.77 5.81
CA ASN A 69 -27.92 22.24 4.45
C ASN A 69 -26.50 22.89 4.29
N GLU A 70 -25.47 22.19 4.71
CA GLU A 70 -24.10 22.62 4.53
C GLU A 70 -23.77 22.85 3.04
N THR A 71 -22.96 23.87 2.74
CA THR A 71 -22.38 24.03 1.41
C THR A 71 -21.28 22.98 1.19
N PRO A 72 -20.88 22.69 -0.06
CA PRO A 72 -19.75 21.78 -0.34
C PRO A 72 -18.48 22.12 0.43
N GLU A 73 -18.17 23.41 0.60
CA GLU A 73 -17.01 23.90 1.35
C GLU A 73 -17.16 23.60 2.85
N GLN A 74 -18.37 23.79 3.40
CA GLN A 74 -18.67 23.46 4.79
C GLN A 74 -18.57 21.95 5.04
N VAL A 75 -19.12 21.14 4.13
CA VAL A 75 -19.00 19.67 4.22
C VAL A 75 -17.52 19.25 4.19
N ALA A 76 -16.71 19.81 3.28
CA ALA A 76 -15.29 19.51 3.20
C ALA A 76 -14.54 19.91 4.47
N ALA A 77 -14.76 21.13 4.96
CA ALA A 77 -14.12 21.64 6.18
C ALA A 77 -14.51 20.81 7.41
N ASN A 78 -15.79 20.50 7.58
CA ASN A 78 -16.29 19.69 8.69
C ASN A 78 -15.78 18.24 8.61
N PHE A 79 -15.69 17.68 7.40
CA PHE A 79 -15.13 16.35 7.20
C PHE A 79 -13.65 16.30 7.59
N ILE A 80 -12.83 17.25 7.11
CA ILE A 80 -11.42 17.37 7.50
C ILE A 80 -11.28 17.49 9.02
N ALA A 81 -12.07 18.37 9.65
CA ALA A 81 -12.03 18.55 11.10
C ALA A 81 -12.36 17.27 11.86
N GLN A 82 -13.40 16.56 11.47
CA GLN A 82 -13.80 15.30 12.07
C GLN A 82 -12.72 14.22 11.90
N LEU A 83 -12.14 14.09 10.69
CA LEU A 83 -11.05 13.14 10.44
C LEU A 83 -9.82 13.46 11.30
N LYS A 84 -9.43 14.75 11.36
CA LYS A 84 -8.34 15.22 12.20
C LYS A 84 -8.56 14.86 13.68
N ASP A 85 -9.72 15.13 14.21
CA ASP A 85 -10.04 14.85 15.61
C ASP A 85 -10.04 13.34 15.90
N ASN A 86 -10.51 12.51 14.97
CA ASN A 86 -10.41 11.06 15.08
C ASN A 86 -8.94 10.58 15.06
N LEU A 87 -8.11 11.14 14.18
CA LEU A 87 -6.69 10.81 14.12
C LEU A 87 -5.94 11.18 15.40
N LEU A 88 -6.22 12.36 15.95
CA LEU A 88 -5.66 12.80 17.23
C LEU A 88 -6.06 11.88 18.37
N TRP A 89 -7.35 11.57 18.46
CA TRP A 89 -7.86 10.65 19.48
C TRP A 89 -7.22 9.26 19.32
N LEU A 90 -7.20 8.71 18.09
CA LEU A 90 -6.62 7.39 17.84
C LEU A 90 -5.12 7.34 18.16
N HIS A 91 -4.36 8.36 17.76
CA HIS A 91 -2.95 8.51 18.08
C HIS A 91 -2.70 8.45 19.59
N ASP A 92 -3.55 9.11 20.38
CA ASP A 92 -3.42 9.16 21.83
C ASP A 92 -3.83 7.83 22.52
N GLN A 93 -4.59 6.96 21.85
CA GLN A 93 -4.90 5.61 22.33
C GLN A 93 -3.81 4.58 22.01
N VAL A 94 -2.86 4.90 21.11
CA VAL A 94 -1.80 3.95 20.73
C VAL A 94 -0.81 3.76 21.87
N PRO A 95 -0.55 2.51 22.33
CA PRO A 95 0.50 2.23 23.29
C PRO A 95 1.86 2.82 22.87
N ASP A 96 2.65 3.26 23.86
CA ASP A 96 3.90 4.00 23.60
C ASP A 96 4.91 3.21 22.78
N ASP A 97 5.04 1.93 23.04
CA ASP A 97 5.93 1.02 22.30
C ASP A 97 5.53 0.90 20.84
N ILE A 98 4.23 0.73 20.55
CA ILE A 98 3.69 0.71 19.19
C ILE A 98 3.92 2.07 18.51
N ARG A 99 3.64 3.17 19.21
CA ARG A 99 3.82 4.52 18.68
C ARG A 99 5.28 4.79 18.32
N GLN A 100 6.23 4.45 19.21
CA GLN A 100 7.66 4.64 18.97
C GLN A 100 8.18 3.84 17.79
N ARG A 101 7.80 2.58 17.64
CA ARG A 101 8.23 1.77 16.50
C ARG A 101 7.59 2.22 15.20
N SER A 102 6.31 2.60 15.24
CA SER A 102 5.57 3.00 14.03
C SER A 102 6.11 4.27 13.38
N HIS A 103 6.76 5.14 14.13
CA HIS A 103 7.50 6.28 13.60
C HIS A 103 8.57 5.91 12.56
N LYS A 104 9.09 4.67 12.63
CA LYS A 104 10.26 4.24 11.88
C LYS A 104 9.90 3.62 10.52
N TRP A 105 8.62 3.31 10.23
CA TRP A 105 8.22 2.55 9.05
C TRP A 105 8.78 3.10 7.74
N TYR A 106 8.70 4.39 7.51
CA TYR A 106 9.21 4.98 6.27
C TYR A 106 10.75 5.11 6.26
N VAL A 107 11.36 5.31 7.40
CA VAL A 107 12.83 5.26 7.53
C VAL A 107 13.34 3.84 7.25
N GLY A 108 12.66 2.84 7.77
CA GLY A 108 12.97 1.43 7.49
C GLY A 108 12.73 1.07 6.01
N ALA A 109 11.65 1.57 5.42
CA ALA A 109 11.39 1.38 3.99
C ALA A 109 12.48 2.00 3.10
N ASN A 110 12.95 3.20 3.43
CA ASN A 110 14.08 3.85 2.76
C ASN A 110 15.34 3.02 2.89
N ARG A 111 15.67 2.53 4.08
CA ARG A 111 16.84 1.65 4.30
C ARG A 111 16.77 0.37 3.46
N ILE A 112 15.59 -0.21 3.30
CA ILE A 112 15.39 -1.38 2.44
C ILE A 112 15.69 -1.04 0.99
N THR A 113 15.16 0.08 0.49
CA THR A 113 15.41 0.50 -0.91
C THR A 113 16.86 0.85 -1.15
N GLU A 114 17.54 1.52 -0.22
CA GLU A 114 18.99 1.76 -0.29
C GLU A 114 19.79 0.46 -0.33
N GLY A 115 19.38 -0.52 0.50
CA GLY A 115 20.03 -1.83 0.51
C GLY A 115 19.82 -2.62 -0.79
N PHE A 116 18.63 -2.56 -1.37
CA PHE A 116 18.36 -3.17 -2.68
C PHE A 116 19.09 -2.45 -3.81
N ALA A 117 19.09 -1.12 -3.80
CA ALA A 117 19.83 -0.31 -4.75
C ALA A 117 21.31 -0.68 -4.76
N ALA A 118 21.95 -0.71 -3.60
CA ALA A 118 23.36 -1.08 -3.46
C ALA A 118 23.64 -2.53 -3.91
N ARG A 119 22.73 -3.47 -3.59
CA ARG A 119 22.91 -4.90 -3.92
C ARG A 119 22.81 -5.18 -5.41
N TYR A 120 21.86 -4.53 -6.08
CA TYR A 120 21.52 -4.84 -7.48
C TYR A 120 22.04 -3.80 -8.48
N GLY A 121 22.76 -2.77 -8.01
CA GLY A 121 23.40 -1.77 -8.87
C GLY A 121 22.46 -0.72 -9.44
N TYR A 122 21.42 -0.36 -8.68
CA TYR A 122 20.46 0.71 -9.03
C TYR A 122 20.61 1.94 -8.14
N SER A 123 19.94 3.02 -8.50
CA SER A 123 19.79 4.17 -7.61
C SER A 123 18.69 3.95 -6.57
N ASN A 124 18.70 4.74 -5.48
CA ASN A 124 17.63 4.68 -4.49
C ASN A 124 16.29 5.14 -5.06
N GLU A 125 16.31 6.07 -6.02
CA GLU A 125 15.13 6.51 -6.77
C GLU A 125 14.53 5.35 -7.57
N GLN A 126 15.36 4.56 -8.26
CA GLN A 126 14.90 3.39 -9.00
C GLN A 126 14.32 2.34 -8.06
N ALA A 127 15.00 2.01 -6.97
CA ALA A 127 14.52 1.04 -6.00
C ALA A 127 13.21 1.49 -5.34
N SER A 128 13.11 2.76 -4.95
CA SER A 128 11.88 3.35 -4.41
C SER A 128 10.74 3.36 -5.44
N GLY A 129 11.05 3.65 -6.69
CA GLY A 129 10.10 3.60 -7.80
C GLY A 129 9.57 2.19 -8.08
N VAL A 130 10.42 1.18 -8.04
CA VAL A 130 10.01 -0.24 -8.13
C VAL A 130 9.06 -0.61 -7.00
N MET A 131 9.40 -0.26 -5.76
CA MET A 131 8.55 -0.51 -4.60
C MET A 131 7.18 0.17 -4.74
N ALA A 132 7.16 1.43 -5.18
CA ALA A 132 5.92 2.17 -5.38
C ALA A 132 5.07 1.58 -6.51
N ALA A 133 5.67 1.22 -7.64
CA ALA A 133 4.98 0.63 -8.79
C ALA A 133 4.29 -0.70 -8.44
N LEU A 134 4.90 -1.50 -7.56
CA LEU A 134 4.40 -2.81 -7.14
C LEU A 134 3.46 -2.74 -5.93
N SER A 135 3.22 -1.55 -5.34
CA SER A 135 2.43 -1.39 -4.11
C SER A 135 0.91 -1.54 -4.27
N PRO A 136 0.28 -1.46 -5.46
CA PRO A 136 -1.15 -1.62 -5.58
C PRO A 136 -1.64 -2.97 -5.06
N GLN A 137 -2.63 -2.93 -4.15
CA GLN A 137 -3.28 -4.14 -3.58
C GLN A 137 -2.31 -5.13 -2.89
N LYS A 138 -1.17 -4.66 -2.41
CA LYS A 138 -0.19 -5.47 -1.68
C LYS A 138 -0.06 -4.98 -0.24
N ASP A 139 0.11 -5.93 0.68
CA ASP A 139 0.61 -5.59 2.00
C ASP A 139 2.10 -5.22 1.92
N TRP A 140 2.61 -4.57 2.96
CA TRP A 140 3.97 -4.04 2.97
C TRP A 140 5.04 -5.14 2.83
N PHE A 141 4.88 -6.28 3.52
CA PHE A 141 5.88 -7.35 3.50
C PHE A 141 5.96 -8.03 2.13
N MET A 142 4.80 -8.27 1.53
CA MET A 142 4.71 -8.79 0.17
C MET A 142 5.27 -7.80 -0.84
N ASN A 143 5.00 -6.51 -0.67
CA ASN A 143 5.52 -5.45 -1.55
C ASN A 143 7.06 -5.39 -1.51
N ALA A 144 7.67 -5.44 -0.32
CA ALA A 144 9.12 -5.49 -0.17
C ALA A 144 9.72 -6.71 -0.87
N SER A 145 9.11 -7.89 -0.69
CA SER A 145 9.55 -9.11 -1.37
C SER A 145 9.43 -9.01 -2.89
N LEU A 146 8.33 -8.49 -3.41
CA LEU A 146 8.15 -8.32 -4.87
C LEU A 146 9.15 -7.34 -5.46
N GLY A 147 9.44 -6.24 -4.75
CA GLY A 147 10.47 -5.28 -5.17
C GLY A 147 11.84 -5.92 -5.28
N GLU A 148 12.25 -6.70 -4.27
CA GLU A 148 13.51 -7.44 -4.30
C GLU A 148 13.55 -8.42 -5.48
N ARG A 149 12.48 -9.20 -5.71
CA ARG A 149 12.39 -10.21 -6.77
C ARG A 149 12.54 -9.61 -8.17
N VAL A 150 11.88 -8.49 -8.44
CA VAL A 150 12.02 -7.80 -9.73
C VAL A 150 13.45 -7.33 -9.94
N MET A 151 14.05 -6.68 -8.93
CA MET A 151 15.42 -6.18 -9.03
C MET A 151 16.44 -7.32 -9.15
N ASP A 152 16.30 -8.38 -8.34
CA ASP A 152 17.20 -9.55 -8.40
C ASP A 152 17.16 -10.21 -9.78
N VAL A 153 15.96 -10.56 -10.25
CA VAL A 153 15.84 -11.27 -11.54
C VAL A 153 16.30 -10.39 -12.69
N TYR A 154 15.92 -9.12 -12.70
CA TYR A 154 16.31 -8.23 -13.79
C TYR A 154 17.81 -7.91 -13.80
N ALA A 155 18.46 -7.77 -12.64
CA ALA A 155 19.91 -7.52 -12.57
C ALA A 155 20.76 -8.75 -12.85
N ASN A 156 20.37 -9.91 -12.32
CA ASN A 156 21.26 -11.07 -12.26
C ASN A 156 20.99 -12.14 -13.33
N HIS A 157 19.85 -12.07 -14.06
CA HIS A 157 19.42 -13.13 -14.96
C HIS A 157 19.30 -12.72 -16.44
N GLN A 158 19.95 -11.62 -16.83
CA GLN A 158 19.92 -11.12 -18.22
C GLN A 158 20.34 -12.17 -19.26
N ASN A 159 21.34 -12.99 -18.93
CA ASN A 159 21.87 -14.04 -19.81
C ASN A 159 21.24 -15.43 -19.56
N THR A 160 20.30 -15.53 -18.64
CA THR A 160 19.59 -16.78 -18.37
C THR A 160 18.56 -17.04 -19.46
N THR A 161 18.60 -18.24 -20.04
CA THR A 161 17.63 -18.67 -21.04
C THR A 161 16.38 -19.22 -20.35
N TRP A 162 15.22 -18.94 -20.93
CA TRP A 162 13.96 -19.55 -20.50
C TRP A 162 14.09 -21.08 -20.43
N SER A 163 13.56 -21.68 -19.36
CA SER A 163 13.70 -23.11 -19.08
C SER A 163 12.32 -23.80 -18.98
N PRO A 164 12.27 -25.16 -19.16
CA PRO A 164 11.00 -25.91 -19.06
C PRO A 164 10.30 -25.79 -17.70
N GLU A 165 11.01 -25.55 -16.60
CA GLU A 165 10.42 -25.32 -15.29
C GLU A 165 9.54 -24.05 -15.28
N MET A 166 9.90 -23.06 -16.08
CA MET A 166 9.09 -21.83 -16.28
C MET A 166 7.81 -22.14 -17.07
N GLU A 167 7.84 -23.11 -17.98
CA GLU A 167 6.63 -23.58 -18.69
C GLU A 167 5.63 -24.26 -17.74
N PHE A 168 6.12 -25.05 -16.79
CA PHE A 168 5.26 -25.69 -15.79
C PHE A 168 4.37 -24.68 -15.03
N VAL A 169 4.93 -23.55 -14.63
CA VAL A 169 4.18 -22.49 -13.94
C VAL A 169 3.08 -21.91 -14.84
N ALA A 170 3.36 -21.79 -16.14
CA ALA A 170 2.45 -21.20 -17.12
C ALA A 170 1.34 -22.18 -17.56
N THR A 171 1.63 -23.46 -17.62
CA THR A 171 0.78 -24.48 -18.29
C THR A 171 0.32 -25.61 -17.40
N ASP A 172 0.50 -25.53 -16.08
CA ASP A 172 0.12 -26.60 -15.13
C ASP A 172 -1.36 -27.00 -15.33
N PRO A 173 -1.62 -28.22 -15.81
CA PRO A 173 -2.98 -28.69 -16.09
C PRO A 173 -3.79 -28.98 -14.82
N THR A 174 -3.15 -29.05 -13.65
CA THR A 174 -3.82 -29.24 -12.35
C THR A 174 -4.48 -27.96 -11.86
N ILE A 175 -4.17 -26.83 -12.48
CA ILE A 175 -4.74 -25.54 -12.14
C ILE A 175 -6.20 -25.48 -12.63
N ILE A 176 -7.11 -25.65 -11.71
CA ILE A 176 -8.54 -25.65 -11.98
C ILE A 176 -9.05 -24.20 -11.95
N LYS A 177 -9.80 -23.82 -12.97
CA LYS A 177 -10.56 -22.56 -12.98
C LYS A 177 -11.55 -22.56 -11.80
N ASN A 178 -11.73 -21.35 -11.21
CA ASN A 178 -12.76 -21.17 -10.21
C ASN A 178 -14.17 -21.31 -10.84
N LYS A 179 -15.21 -21.26 -9.99
CA LYS A 179 -16.62 -21.35 -10.43
C LYS A 179 -17.04 -20.28 -11.45
N ASP A 180 -16.29 -19.16 -11.54
CA ASP A 180 -16.55 -18.05 -12.47
C ASP A 180 -15.76 -18.23 -13.78
N GLY A 181 -15.04 -19.35 -13.94
CA GLY A 181 -14.25 -19.68 -15.11
C GLY A 181 -12.86 -19.05 -15.15
N ASP A 182 -12.45 -18.35 -14.09
CA ASP A 182 -11.14 -17.72 -13.97
C ASP A 182 -10.11 -18.63 -13.32
N TYR A 183 -8.85 -18.43 -13.63
CA TYR A 183 -7.76 -19.07 -12.90
C TYR A 183 -7.60 -18.41 -11.52
N PRO A 184 -7.28 -19.19 -10.47
CA PRO A 184 -7.01 -18.66 -9.14
C PRO A 184 -5.88 -17.60 -9.18
N ALA A 185 -5.91 -16.68 -8.23
CA ALA A 185 -4.86 -15.68 -8.08
C ALA A 185 -3.48 -16.33 -7.92
N GLY A 186 -2.49 -15.76 -8.59
CA GLY A 186 -1.13 -16.30 -8.59
C GLY A 186 -0.80 -17.13 -9.82
N ILE A 187 -1.79 -17.48 -10.63
CA ILE A 187 -1.58 -18.24 -11.85
C ILE A 187 -1.55 -17.32 -13.06
N LEU A 188 -0.63 -17.63 -13.93
CA LEU A 188 -0.17 -16.74 -14.97
C LEU A 188 -1.15 -16.54 -16.11
N ILE A 189 -1.89 -17.57 -16.50
CA ILE A 189 -2.74 -17.50 -17.68
C ILE A 189 -4.17 -17.15 -17.28
N ARG A 190 -4.51 -15.87 -17.42
CA ARG A 190 -5.89 -15.38 -17.18
C ARG A 190 -6.68 -15.17 -18.44
N ASN A 191 -6.00 -14.91 -19.54
CA ASN A 191 -6.63 -14.60 -20.83
C ASN A 191 -5.63 -14.82 -21.97
N GLU A 192 -6.10 -14.66 -23.21
CA GLU A 192 -5.29 -14.85 -24.43
C GLU A 192 -4.09 -13.90 -24.51
N VAL A 193 -4.17 -12.69 -23.92
CA VAL A 193 -3.06 -11.73 -23.93
C VAL A 193 -1.90 -12.27 -23.10
N ASN A 194 -2.19 -12.80 -21.90
CA ASN A 194 -1.18 -13.41 -21.08
C ASN A 194 -0.57 -14.66 -21.73
N ALA A 195 -1.41 -15.52 -22.34
CA ALA A 195 -0.92 -16.68 -23.07
C ALA A 195 0.08 -16.29 -24.18
N LYS A 196 -0.23 -15.25 -24.96
CA LYS A 196 0.69 -14.74 -26.00
C LYS A 196 1.99 -14.22 -25.42
N LEU A 197 1.97 -13.56 -24.26
CA LEU A 197 3.18 -13.11 -23.60
C LEU A 197 4.09 -14.30 -23.20
N TYR A 198 3.48 -15.39 -22.69
CA TYR A 198 4.24 -16.60 -22.36
C TYR A 198 4.80 -17.32 -23.59
N GLU A 199 4.05 -17.42 -24.67
CA GLU A 199 4.55 -17.93 -25.94
C GLU A 199 5.73 -17.12 -26.45
N ALA A 200 5.65 -15.79 -26.35
CA ALA A 200 6.67 -14.87 -26.86
C ALA A 200 8.01 -14.99 -26.13
N ILE A 201 8.03 -15.42 -24.88
CA ILE A 201 9.27 -15.52 -24.06
C ILE A 201 9.93 -16.90 -24.08
N GLN A 202 9.25 -17.93 -24.59
CA GLN A 202 9.76 -19.30 -24.60
C GLN A 202 11.09 -19.42 -25.35
N GLY A 203 12.08 -20.05 -24.70
CA GLY A 203 13.41 -20.26 -25.24
C GLY A 203 14.29 -19.01 -25.35
N LYS A 204 13.80 -17.84 -24.98
CA LYS A 204 14.56 -16.59 -25.04
C LYS A 204 15.30 -16.31 -23.74
N LYS A 205 16.42 -15.61 -23.87
CA LYS A 205 17.09 -14.97 -22.72
C LYS A 205 16.35 -13.70 -22.33
N LEU A 206 16.46 -13.32 -21.06
CA LEU A 206 15.88 -12.06 -20.60
C LEU A 206 16.43 -10.86 -21.37
N SER A 207 17.73 -10.86 -21.70
CA SER A 207 18.40 -9.81 -22.48
C SER A 207 17.98 -9.72 -23.96
N GLU A 208 17.25 -10.71 -24.48
CA GLU A 208 16.75 -10.72 -25.85
C GLU A 208 15.35 -10.10 -25.96
N LEU A 209 14.77 -9.67 -24.83
CA LEU A 209 13.43 -9.09 -24.76
C LEU A 209 13.50 -7.57 -24.67
N ASP A 210 12.76 -6.89 -25.55
CA ASP A 210 12.67 -5.43 -25.55
C ASP A 210 11.33 -4.93 -24.98
N ASP A 211 10.25 -5.69 -25.16
CA ASP A 211 8.94 -5.32 -24.67
C ASP A 211 8.84 -5.52 -23.15
N VAL A 212 8.40 -4.47 -22.43
CA VAL A 212 8.35 -4.47 -20.95
C VAL A 212 7.33 -5.48 -20.40
N TYR A 213 6.29 -5.84 -21.15
CA TYR A 213 5.33 -6.86 -20.74
C TYR A 213 5.90 -8.27 -20.93
N GLU A 214 6.64 -8.53 -22.01
CA GLU A 214 7.37 -9.78 -22.20
C GLU A 214 8.41 -9.97 -21.10
N ILE A 215 9.18 -8.92 -20.77
CA ILE A 215 10.12 -8.93 -19.64
C ILE A 215 9.39 -9.21 -18.34
N SER A 216 8.24 -8.61 -18.10
CA SER A 216 7.42 -8.85 -16.90
C SER A 216 6.97 -10.31 -16.79
N ALA A 217 6.55 -10.90 -17.89
CA ALA A 217 6.15 -12.31 -17.96
C ALA A 217 7.36 -13.22 -17.69
N TRP A 218 8.53 -12.90 -18.25
CA TRP A 218 9.76 -13.65 -18.06
C TRP A 218 10.20 -13.60 -16.58
N ILE A 219 10.28 -12.42 -15.97
CA ILE A 219 10.65 -12.22 -14.56
C ILE A 219 9.74 -13.03 -13.65
N ARG A 220 8.44 -12.92 -13.85
CA ARG A 220 7.47 -13.64 -13.04
C ARG A 220 7.58 -15.15 -13.20
N SER A 221 7.72 -15.65 -14.44
CA SER A 221 7.88 -17.08 -14.72
C SER A 221 9.13 -17.64 -14.06
N PHE A 222 10.23 -16.90 -14.17
CA PHE A 222 11.50 -17.27 -13.53
C PHE A 222 11.37 -17.32 -12.00
N ASP A 223 10.82 -16.27 -11.41
CA ASP A 223 10.67 -16.17 -9.96
C ASP A 223 9.79 -17.32 -9.41
N GLU A 224 8.64 -17.55 -10.02
CA GLU A 224 7.73 -18.60 -9.58
C GLU A 224 8.29 -20.02 -9.77
N ALA A 225 9.15 -20.24 -10.76
CA ALA A 225 9.80 -21.52 -11.00
C ALA A 225 11.00 -21.78 -10.08
N HIS A 226 11.84 -20.78 -9.86
CA HIS A 226 13.17 -20.98 -9.28
C HIS A 226 13.36 -20.39 -7.88
N ASN A 227 12.55 -19.42 -7.46
CA ASN A 227 12.68 -18.80 -6.16
C ASN A 227 11.70 -19.37 -5.13
N ASN A 228 12.07 -19.28 -3.84
CA ASN A 228 11.13 -19.57 -2.78
C ASN A 228 9.95 -18.58 -2.85
N ARG A 229 8.74 -19.10 -2.84
CA ARG A 229 7.52 -18.27 -2.98
C ARG A 229 7.11 -17.55 -1.70
N SER A 230 7.67 -17.92 -0.55
CA SER A 230 7.34 -17.27 0.73
C SER A 230 8.03 -15.91 0.86
N HIS A 231 7.47 -15.01 1.63
CA HIS A 231 8.04 -13.71 1.93
C HIS A 231 8.31 -13.54 3.42
N ARG A 232 9.27 -12.67 3.73
CA ARG A 232 9.66 -12.40 5.11
C ARG A 232 8.85 -11.25 5.71
N VAL A 233 8.71 -11.29 7.01
CA VAL A 233 8.26 -10.15 7.81
C VAL A 233 9.34 -9.07 7.79
N VAL A 234 8.92 -7.83 7.64
CA VAL A 234 9.78 -6.64 7.64
C VAL A 234 9.55 -5.88 8.93
N THR A 235 10.63 -5.48 9.59
CA THR A 235 10.56 -4.67 10.81
C THR A 235 10.41 -3.18 10.48
N PRO A 236 9.91 -2.35 11.41
CA PRO A 236 9.84 -0.90 11.21
C PRO A 236 11.19 -0.24 10.93
N GLU A 237 12.29 -0.83 11.38
CA GLU A 237 13.64 -0.36 11.14
C GLU A 237 14.22 -0.80 9.78
N GLY A 238 13.49 -1.59 9.00
CA GLY A 238 13.91 -2.09 7.70
C GLY A 238 14.72 -3.39 7.75
N GLY A 239 14.63 -4.14 8.85
CA GLY A 239 15.20 -5.49 8.94
C GLY A 239 14.25 -6.54 8.37
N PHE A 240 14.80 -7.67 7.92
CA PHE A 240 14.05 -8.85 7.53
C PHE A 240 14.22 -9.92 8.61
N ILE A 241 13.11 -10.47 9.08
CA ILE A 241 13.11 -11.54 10.07
C ILE A 241 12.58 -12.85 9.44
N GLU A 242 11.85 -13.65 10.17
CA GLU A 242 11.32 -14.93 9.70
C GLU A 242 10.31 -14.80 8.56
N TYR A 243 9.96 -15.92 7.94
CA TYR A 243 8.90 -15.95 6.95
C TYR A 243 7.54 -15.61 7.58
N ALA A 244 6.75 -14.83 6.87
CA ALA A 244 5.39 -14.53 7.27
C ALA A 244 4.53 -15.80 7.26
N ALA A 245 3.81 -16.07 8.35
CA ALA A 245 2.99 -17.26 8.50
C ALA A 245 1.50 -16.94 8.49
N LYS A 246 0.69 -17.92 8.05
CA LYS A 246 -0.76 -17.93 8.22
C LYS A 246 -1.12 -18.39 9.64
N LEU A 247 -2.40 -18.28 10.00
CA LEU A 247 -2.90 -18.74 11.30
C LEU A 247 -2.69 -20.23 11.56
N ASP A 248 -2.59 -21.04 10.52
CA ASP A 248 -2.30 -22.48 10.59
C ASP A 248 -0.80 -22.80 10.69
N GLY A 249 0.05 -21.79 10.75
CA GLY A 249 1.51 -21.93 10.84
C GLY A 249 2.22 -22.17 9.50
N THR A 250 1.48 -22.25 8.39
CA THR A 250 2.09 -22.37 7.06
C THR A 250 2.58 -21.01 6.55
N ASP A 251 3.64 -21.00 5.74
CA ASP A 251 4.18 -19.77 5.18
C ASP A 251 3.18 -19.06 4.27
N LYS A 252 3.19 -17.73 4.34
CA LYS A 252 2.45 -16.90 3.38
C LYS A 252 3.19 -16.85 2.06
N VAL A 253 2.44 -17.15 1.00
CA VAL A 253 2.95 -17.11 -0.37
C VAL A 253 2.91 -15.69 -0.92
N THR A 254 3.97 -15.28 -1.62
CA THR A 254 4.03 -14.02 -2.37
C THR A 254 3.15 -14.12 -3.61
N GLY A 255 2.16 -13.25 -3.71
CA GLY A 255 1.27 -13.17 -4.87
C GLY A 255 1.67 -12.03 -5.79
N TRP A 256 1.98 -12.35 -7.05
CA TRP A 256 2.24 -11.33 -8.06
C TRP A 256 1.00 -10.50 -8.38
N GLY A 257 1.21 -9.24 -8.76
CA GLY A 257 0.18 -8.35 -9.28
C GLY A 257 -0.03 -8.51 -10.79
N SER A 258 -0.57 -7.46 -11.41
CA SER A 258 -0.74 -7.39 -12.85
C SER A 258 0.61 -7.20 -13.56
N PHE A 259 0.69 -7.62 -14.83
CA PHE A 259 1.86 -7.30 -15.65
C PHE A 259 2.07 -5.80 -15.83
N SER A 260 1.00 -5.01 -15.79
CA SER A 260 1.12 -3.54 -15.81
C SER A 260 1.89 -2.97 -14.63
N GLU A 261 1.81 -3.58 -13.44
CA GLU A 261 2.59 -3.15 -12.28
C GLU A 261 4.06 -3.54 -12.44
N ILE A 262 4.32 -4.77 -12.92
CA ILE A 262 5.69 -5.25 -13.15
C ILE A 262 6.34 -4.46 -14.28
N SER A 263 5.62 -4.16 -15.37
CA SER A 263 6.14 -3.39 -16.51
C SER A 263 6.56 -1.97 -16.13
N LYS A 264 5.82 -1.33 -15.22
CA LYS A 264 6.22 -0.03 -14.66
C LYS A 264 7.50 -0.15 -13.85
N ALA A 265 7.63 -1.18 -13.01
CA ALA A 265 8.85 -1.44 -12.26
C ALA A 265 10.05 -1.68 -13.18
N VAL A 266 9.89 -2.48 -14.24
CA VAL A 266 10.92 -2.70 -15.28
C VAL A 266 11.28 -1.40 -15.99
N SER A 267 10.30 -0.58 -16.35
CA SER A 267 10.55 0.72 -17.00
C SER A 267 11.37 1.65 -16.10
N VAL A 268 11.09 1.67 -14.80
CA VAL A 268 11.87 2.43 -13.81
C VAL A 268 13.31 1.92 -13.71
N LEU A 269 13.52 0.59 -13.75
CA LEU A 269 14.88 0.03 -13.74
C LEU A 269 15.67 0.34 -15.00
N ARG A 270 15.00 0.43 -16.16
CA ARG A 270 15.64 0.80 -17.43
C ARG A 270 16.02 2.27 -17.50
N ASP A 271 15.18 3.13 -16.99
CA ASP A 271 15.36 4.58 -16.99
C ASP A 271 14.94 5.15 -15.62
N GLY A 272 15.94 5.41 -14.79
CA GLY A 272 15.79 6.00 -13.46
C GLY A 272 15.67 7.53 -13.47
N SER A 273 15.44 8.16 -14.60
CA SER A 273 15.22 9.61 -14.64
C SER A 273 13.96 10.01 -13.87
N PRO A 274 13.96 11.15 -13.20
CA PRO A 274 12.79 11.66 -12.48
C PRO A 274 11.54 11.76 -13.36
N GLU A 275 11.72 12.13 -14.62
CA GLU A 275 10.62 12.24 -15.59
C GLU A 275 10.00 10.87 -15.86
N ASN A 276 10.82 9.84 -16.15
CA ASN A 276 10.29 8.50 -16.39
C ASN A 276 9.62 7.94 -15.12
N ILE A 277 10.24 8.06 -13.95
CA ILE A 277 9.63 7.61 -12.69
C ILE A 277 8.27 8.29 -12.51
N SER A 278 8.19 9.61 -12.69
CA SER A 278 6.93 10.35 -12.61
C SER A 278 5.87 9.83 -13.59
N ASN A 279 6.27 9.54 -14.84
CA ASN A 279 5.39 8.99 -15.85
C ASN A 279 4.87 7.60 -15.47
N GLN A 280 5.73 6.72 -14.93
CA GLN A 280 5.33 5.39 -14.49
C GLN A 280 4.40 5.42 -13.27
N MET A 281 4.61 6.33 -12.33
CA MET A 281 3.68 6.52 -11.21
C MET A 281 2.34 7.11 -11.68
N GLY A 282 2.33 7.84 -12.79
CA GLY A 282 1.15 8.45 -13.38
C GLY A 282 0.42 9.37 -12.40
N GLY A 283 -0.89 9.53 -12.56
CA GLY A 283 -1.73 10.35 -11.70
C GLY A 283 -2.25 9.64 -10.44
N MET A 284 -1.60 8.59 -9.96
CA MET A 284 -2.08 7.80 -8.82
C MET A 284 -1.59 8.37 -7.48
N HIS A 285 -2.44 9.04 -6.74
CA HIS A 285 -2.12 9.71 -5.46
C HIS A 285 -1.36 8.80 -4.48
N LYS A 286 -1.89 7.62 -4.19
CA LYS A 286 -1.28 6.69 -3.23
C LYS A 286 0.15 6.32 -3.65
N VAL A 287 0.35 5.97 -4.93
CA VAL A 287 1.64 5.48 -5.45
C VAL A 287 2.68 6.59 -5.41
N ARG A 288 2.31 7.82 -5.82
CA ARG A 288 3.19 9.00 -5.79
C ARG A 288 3.60 9.36 -4.35
N ASN A 289 2.64 9.46 -3.44
CA ASN A 289 2.95 9.75 -2.03
C ASN A 289 3.76 8.62 -1.38
N PHE A 290 3.53 7.37 -1.75
CA PHE A 290 4.31 6.24 -1.24
C PHE A 290 5.75 6.29 -1.71
N TYR A 291 5.98 6.60 -2.99
CA TYR A 291 7.31 6.84 -3.53
C TYR A 291 8.05 7.94 -2.76
N ASN A 292 7.44 9.12 -2.63
CA ASN A 292 8.05 10.24 -1.91
C ASN A 292 8.36 9.91 -0.44
N ASN A 293 7.45 9.23 0.22
CA ASN A 293 7.62 8.85 1.62
C ASN A 293 8.72 7.80 1.83
N ILE A 294 8.93 6.89 0.87
CA ILE A 294 10.03 5.94 0.91
C ILE A 294 11.35 6.64 0.61
N LEU A 295 11.40 7.41 -0.48
CA LEU A 295 12.64 8.04 -0.95
C LEU A 295 13.17 9.05 0.06
N LEU A 296 12.30 9.91 0.59
CA LEU A 296 12.65 11.01 1.48
C LEU A 296 11.83 10.95 2.79
N PRO A 297 12.10 9.98 3.68
CA PRO A 297 11.29 9.72 4.86
C PRO A 297 11.30 10.87 5.89
N ASN A 298 12.25 11.79 5.80
CA ASN A 298 12.39 12.95 6.68
C ASN A 298 11.95 14.27 6.05
N SER A 299 11.48 14.25 4.80
CA SER A 299 11.02 15.46 4.12
C SER A 299 9.85 16.12 4.86
N VAL A 300 9.85 17.44 4.88
CA VAL A 300 8.78 18.25 5.46
C VAL A 300 7.65 18.56 4.46
N ASN A 301 7.74 18.02 3.26
CA ASN A 301 6.83 18.33 2.15
C ASN A 301 5.39 17.79 2.31
N GLY A 302 5.04 17.25 3.45
CA GLY A 302 3.66 16.93 3.79
C GLY A 302 3.02 15.78 3.03
N HIS A 303 3.82 14.96 2.32
CA HIS A 303 3.33 13.77 1.63
C HIS A 303 2.81 12.73 2.60
N VAL A 304 1.66 12.15 2.26
CA VAL A 304 0.99 11.16 3.11
C VAL A 304 0.36 10.07 2.25
N THR A 305 0.65 8.82 2.55
CA THR A 305 0.12 7.67 1.82
C THR A 305 -1.24 7.26 2.38
N ILE A 306 -2.33 7.62 1.70
CA ILE A 306 -3.68 7.25 2.12
C ILE A 306 -4.08 5.95 1.44
N ASP A 307 -4.05 4.87 2.19
CA ASP A 307 -4.54 3.56 1.79
C ASP A 307 -5.86 3.19 2.50
N THR A 308 -6.34 1.97 2.33
CA THR A 308 -7.55 1.48 2.99
C THR A 308 -7.50 1.60 4.51
N HIS A 309 -6.34 1.33 5.13
CA HIS A 309 -6.18 1.41 6.58
C HIS A 309 -6.07 2.86 7.05
N ALA A 310 -5.48 3.75 6.24
CA ALA A 310 -5.46 5.18 6.55
C ALA A 310 -6.87 5.79 6.51
N VAL A 311 -7.72 5.38 5.55
CA VAL A 311 -9.15 5.74 5.54
C VAL A 311 -9.85 5.18 6.78
N ALA A 312 -9.61 3.92 7.12
CA ALA A 312 -10.19 3.28 8.30
C ALA A 312 -9.77 3.98 9.61
N ALA A 313 -8.51 4.38 9.73
CA ALA A 313 -8.00 5.13 10.89
C ALA A 313 -8.67 6.50 11.03
N SER A 314 -8.70 7.30 9.97
CA SER A 314 -9.23 8.66 10.02
C SER A 314 -10.74 8.71 10.23
N MET A 315 -11.48 7.69 9.78
CA MET A 315 -12.92 7.60 9.95
C MET A 315 -13.34 6.69 11.13
N LEU A 316 -12.41 6.02 11.80
CA LEU A 316 -12.67 4.98 12.80
C LEU A 316 -13.73 3.97 12.32
N GLY A 317 -13.50 3.40 11.13
CA GLY A 317 -14.42 2.50 10.45
C GLY A 317 -13.80 1.16 10.07
N ALA A 318 -14.55 0.07 10.23
CA ALA A 318 -14.12 -1.28 9.86
C ALA A 318 -14.23 -1.51 8.33
N PHE A 319 -13.43 -0.78 7.55
CA PHE A 319 -13.53 -0.75 6.10
C PHE A 319 -12.68 -1.82 5.41
N SER A 320 -13.16 -2.22 4.24
CA SER A 320 -12.45 -3.04 3.26
C SER A 320 -12.29 -2.29 1.94
N THR A 321 -11.57 -2.85 0.99
CA THR A 321 -11.46 -2.29 -0.37
C THR A 321 -12.80 -2.17 -1.10
N LYS A 322 -13.84 -2.87 -0.62
CA LYS A 322 -15.21 -2.82 -1.17
C LYS A 322 -16.07 -1.73 -0.55
N SER A 323 -15.65 -1.11 0.55
CA SER A 323 -16.40 -0.06 1.25
C SER A 323 -16.53 1.20 0.39
N THR A 324 -17.67 1.86 0.49
CA THR A 324 -17.99 3.07 -0.30
C THR A 324 -16.99 4.18 -0.04
N GLU A 325 -16.60 4.39 1.22
CA GLU A 325 -15.64 5.39 1.67
C GLU A 325 -14.27 5.17 1.03
N VAL A 326 -13.79 3.93 1.02
CA VAL A 326 -12.51 3.56 0.41
C VAL A 326 -12.55 3.72 -1.10
N LYS A 327 -13.59 3.22 -1.77
CA LYS A 327 -13.76 3.41 -3.21
C LYS A 327 -13.85 4.88 -3.58
N HIS A 328 -14.55 5.67 -2.80
CA HIS A 328 -14.68 7.10 -3.03
C HIS A 328 -13.35 7.81 -2.80
N ASN A 329 -12.58 7.46 -1.77
CA ASN A 329 -11.24 7.99 -1.57
C ASN A 329 -10.35 7.82 -2.82
N PHE A 330 -10.51 6.72 -3.54
CA PHE A 330 -9.78 6.42 -4.77
C PHE A 330 -10.55 6.77 -6.06
N GLY A 331 -11.48 7.68 -6.02
CA GLY A 331 -12.22 8.15 -7.20
C GLY A 331 -13.08 7.08 -7.87
N GLN A 332 -13.56 6.06 -7.11
CA GLN A 332 -14.33 4.91 -7.57
C GLN A 332 -13.53 3.80 -8.26
N GLY A 333 -12.21 3.96 -8.36
CA GLY A 333 -11.32 2.93 -8.89
C GLY A 333 -10.90 1.89 -7.84
N SER A 334 -9.87 1.12 -8.17
CA SER A 334 -9.18 0.28 -7.20
C SER A 334 -8.43 1.15 -6.18
N SER A 335 -7.99 0.54 -5.07
CA SER A 335 -7.24 1.24 -4.00
C SER A 335 -5.91 1.89 -4.43
N SER A 336 -5.58 1.84 -5.69
CA SER A 336 -4.37 2.41 -6.28
C SER A 336 -4.64 3.42 -7.40
N SER A 337 -5.89 3.61 -7.80
CA SER A 337 -6.26 4.29 -9.05
C SER A 337 -6.90 5.66 -8.88
N SER A 338 -6.75 6.29 -7.73
CA SER A 338 -7.10 7.70 -7.58
C SER A 338 -6.16 8.54 -8.46
N ILE A 339 -6.75 9.36 -9.32
CA ILE A 339 -6.01 10.18 -10.28
C ILE A 339 -5.87 11.59 -9.72
N THR A 340 -4.66 12.15 -9.77
CA THR A 340 -4.34 13.51 -9.32
C THR A 340 -5.27 14.53 -10.00
N GLY A 341 -5.87 15.43 -9.22
CA GLY A 341 -6.80 16.43 -9.71
C GLY A 341 -8.19 15.88 -10.09
N SER A 342 -8.47 14.61 -9.80
CA SER A 342 -9.74 13.98 -10.12
C SER A 342 -10.65 13.80 -8.91
N LYS A 343 -11.72 13.06 -9.10
CA LYS A 343 -12.75 12.77 -8.11
C LYS A 343 -12.20 11.99 -6.92
N GLY A 344 -12.76 12.18 -5.74
CA GLY A 344 -12.47 11.39 -4.55
C GLY A 344 -12.17 12.25 -3.34
N THR A 345 -11.92 11.61 -2.23
CA THR A 345 -11.68 12.26 -0.93
C THR A 345 -10.23 12.20 -0.48
N TYR A 346 -9.31 11.78 -1.36
CA TYR A 346 -7.90 11.61 -1.01
C TYR A 346 -7.29 12.87 -0.41
N GLY A 347 -7.45 14.01 -1.07
CA GLY A 347 -6.92 15.29 -0.59
C GLY A 347 -7.51 15.72 0.75
N LEU A 348 -8.79 15.42 1.02
CA LEU A 348 -9.44 15.71 2.31
C LEU A 348 -8.82 14.87 3.43
N HIS A 349 -8.60 13.59 3.19
CA HIS A 349 -7.89 12.72 4.14
C HIS A 349 -6.45 13.18 4.36
N ALA A 350 -5.71 13.45 3.27
CA ALA A 350 -4.32 13.91 3.35
C ALA A 350 -4.20 15.19 4.18
N GLU A 351 -5.10 16.14 3.99
CA GLU A 351 -5.12 17.38 4.76
C GLU A 351 -5.43 17.16 6.24
N ALA A 352 -6.37 16.28 6.55
CA ALA A 352 -6.64 15.91 7.94
C ALA A 352 -5.42 15.31 8.64
N TYR A 353 -4.65 14.46 7.93
CA TYR A 353 -3.39 13.90 8.43
C TYR A 353 -2.32 14.98 8.66
N ARG A 354 -2.20 15.96 7.76
CA ARG A 354 -1.28 17.10 7.91
C ARG A 354 -1.61 17.91 9.16
N GLN A 355 -2.87 18.24 9.34
CA GLN A 355 -3.32 19.01 10.50
C GLN A 355 -3.17 18.23 11.81
N ALA A 356 -3.48 16.95 11.83
CA ALA A 356 -3.30 16.10 13.00
C ALA A 356 -1.81 15.96 13.36
N ALA A 357 -0.94 15.78 12.37
CA ALA A 357 0.50 15.69 12.55
C ALA A 357 1.08 16.99 13.10
N ALA A 358 0.69 18.14 12.53
CA ALA A 358 1.10 19.46 13.02
C ALA A 358 0.70 19.66 14.48
N ALA A 359 -0.49 19.24 14.89
CA ALA A 359 -0.95 19.33 16.27
C ALA A 359 -0.15 18.45 17.26
N ARG A 360 0.59 17.45 16.79
CA ARG A 360 1.46 16.59 17.59
C ARG A 360 2.96 16.85 17.36
N GLY A 361 3.32 17.82 16.49
CA GLY A 361 4.71 18.16 16.17
C GLY A 361 5.47 17.04 15.47
N ILE A 362 4.78 16.21 14.67
CA ILE A 362 5.35 15.10 13.90
C ILE A 362 5.07 15.27 12.40
N LEU A 363 5.75 14.48 11.58
CA LEU A 363 5.50 14.49 10.13
C LEU A 363 4.15 13.79 9.78
N PRO A 364 3.44 14.24 8.72
CA PRO A 364 2.19 13.62 8.27
C PRO A 364 2.29 12.11 8.01
N ARG A 365 3.40 11.65 7.44
CA ARG A 365 3.69 10.22 7.24
C ARG A 365 3.88 9.44 8.54
N GLN A 366 4.39 10.09 9.60
CA GLN A 366 4.51 9.48 10.92
C GLN A 366 3.13 9.37 11.59
N MET A 367 2.30 10.40 11.49
CA MET A 367 0.90 10.32 11.91
C MET A 367 0.20 9.17 11.19
N GLN A 368 0.43 9.05 9.88
CA GLN A 368 -0.17 7.99 9.08
C GLN A 368 0.32 6.60 9.51
N SER A 369 1.62 6.38 9.69
CA SER A 369 2.15 5.07 10.06
C SER A 369 1.72 4.62 11.47
N ILE A 370 1.66 5.54 12.44
CA ILE A 370 1.17 5.25 13.79
C ILE A 370 -0.31 4.83 13.76
N THR A 371 -1.15 5.64 13.15
CA THR A 371 -2.59 5.37 13.09
C THR A 371 -2.94 4.21 12.15
N TRP A 372 -2.10 3.93 11.14
CA TRP A 372 -2.20 2.77 10.27
C TRP A 372 -1.98 1.45 11.06
N GLU A 373 -0.97 1.38 11.92
CA GLU A 373 -0.80 0.24 12.82
C GLU A 373 -1.99 0.11 13.79
N ALA A 374 -2.42 1.22 14.39
CA ALA A 374 -3.57 1.22 15.27
C ALA A 374 -4.84 0.70 14.58
N ALA A 375 -5.13 1.16 13.37
CA ALA A 375 -6.29 0.69 12.60
C ALA A 375 -6.20 -0.81 12.22
N ARG A 376 -5.00 -1.32 11.96
CA ARG A 376 -4.79 -2.76 11.75
C ARG A 376 -4.99 -3.56 13.03
N GLY A 377 -4.62 -3.00 14.17
CA GLY A 377 -4.85 -3.61 15.49
C GLY A 377 -6.32 -3.59 15.91
N LEU A 378 -7.05 -2.52 15.60
CA LEU A 378 -8.49 -2.40 15.86
C LEU A 378 -9.32 -3.28 14.92
N PHE A 379 -9.11 -3.12 13.63
CA PHE A 379 -9.92 -3.74 12.58
C PHE A 379 -9.14 -4.84 11.87
N THR A 380 -8.83 -5.91 12.61
CA THR A 380 -8.13 -7.09 12.06
C THR A 380 -8.94 -7.74 10.92
N ALA A 381 -8.28 -8.55 10.09
CA ALA A 381 -8.94 -9.31 9.04
C ALA A 381 -10.08 -10.18 9.60
N GLY A 382 -9.85 -10.84 10.75
CA GLY A 382 -10.87 -11.62 11.44
C GLY A 382 -12.04 -10.77 11.94
N PHE A 383 -11.80 -9.54 12.38
CA PHE A 383 -12.87 -8.61 12.78
C PHE A 383 -13.70 -8.18 11.58
N LYS A 384 -13.04 -7.69 10.51
CA LYS A 384 -13.71 -7.22 9.28
C LYS A 384 -14.39 -8.32 8.49
N GLY A 385 -13.92 -9.56 8.63
CA GLY A 385 -14.52 -10.73 7.98
C GLY A 385 -15.92 -11.08 8.49
N LYS A 386 -16.32 -10.56 9.65
CA LYS A 386 -17.63 -10.78 10.25
C LYS A 386 -18.56 -9.59 9.96
N ALA A 387 -19.62 -9.83 9.21
CA ALA A 387 -20.56 -8.78 8.80
C ALA A 387 -21.26 -8.11 10.01
N GLU A 388 -21.47 -8.84 11.10
CA GLU A 388 -22.02 -8.31 12.35
C GLU A 388 -21.11 -7.24 12.98
N ASN A 389 -19.77 -7.41 12.94
CA ASN A 389 -18.83 -6.43 13.46
C ASN A 389 -18.84 -5.15 12.64
N VAL A 390 -18.88 -5.26 11.32
CA VAL A 390 -18.98 -4.09 10.43
C VAL A 390 -20.29 -3.32 10.70
N LYS A 391 -21.42 -4.04 10.85
CA LYS A 391 -22.70 -3.44 11.19
C LYS A 391 -22.70 -2.80 12.59
N LEU A 392 -21.99 -3.40 13.55
CA LEU A 392 -21.85 -2.84 14.89
C LEU A 392 -21.19 -1.46 14.85
N ILE A 393 -20.05 -1.35 14.17
CA ILE A 393 -19.34 -0.06 14.02
C ILE A 393 -20.21 0.98 13.31
N SER A 394 -20.84 0.63 12.20
CA SER A 394 -21.80 1.50 11.51
C SER A 394 -22.96 1.93 12.45
N GLY A 395 -23.51 1.00 13.23
CA GLY A 395 -24.58 1.27 14.20
C GLY A 395 -24.18 2.23 15.33
N ILE A 396 -22.91 2.19 15.77
CA ILE A 396 -22.38 3.14 16.76
C ILE A 396 -22.38 4.55 16.17
N TRP A 397 -21.85 4.73 14.96
CA TRP A 397 -21.85 6.02 14.26
C TRP A 397 -23.27 6.55 14.01
N GLN A 398 -24.22 5.68 13.64
CA GLN A 398 -25.60 6.07 13.46
C GLN A 398 -26.28 6.54 14.77
N ARG A 399 -25.93 5.93 15.92
CA ARG A 399 -26.43 6.39 17.22
C ARG A 399 -25.86 7.77 17.57
N HIS A 400 -24.58 7.99 17.29
CA HIS A 400 -23.95 9.29 17.47
C HIS A 400 -24.61 10.35 16.56
N LYS A 401 -24.77 10.06 15.26
CA LYS A 401 -25.46 10.94 14.31
C LYS A 401 -26.89 11.33 14.75
N LYS A 402 -27.57 10.44 15.47
CA LYS A 402 -28.91 10.70 16.05
C LYS A 402 -28.86 11.35 17.42
N GLY A 403 -27.73 11.79 17.91
CA GLY A 403 -27.56 12.43 19.21
C GLY A 403 -27.82 11.50 20.42
N LYS A 404 -27.79 10.17 20.23
CA LYS A 404 -28.03 9.19 21.31
C LYS A 404 -26.83 8.92 22.17
N ILE A 405 -25.66 9.15 21.63
CA ILE A 405 -24.36 9.04 22.31
C ILE A 405 -23.46 10.19 21.86
N THR A 406 -22.55 10.60 22.73
CA THR A 406 -21.52 11.61 22.44
C THR A 406 -20.45 11.05 21.49
N LEU A 407 -19.58 11.90 20.97
CA LEU A 407 -18.46 11.48 20.13
C LEU A 407 -17.48 10.60 20.93
N ASP A 408 -17.17 10.96 22.16
CA ASP A 408 -16.25 10.20 23.01
C ASP A 408 -16.82 8.83 23.39
N GLU A 409 -18.15 8.76 23.66
CA GLU A 409 -18.81 7.48 23.87
C GLU A 409 -18.75 6.62 22.60
N ALA A 410 -18.99 7.21 21.42
CA ALA A 410 -18.88 6.46 20.17
C ALA A 410 -17.47 5.89 19.94
N ARG A 411 -16.44 6.69 20.14
CA ARG A 411 -15.02 6.27 20.05
C ARG A 411 -14.68 5.16 21.04
N GLN A 412 -15.13 5.31 22.29
CA GLN A 412 -14.90 4.30 23.32
C GLN A 412 -15.63 3.00 23.03
N GLU A 413 -16.87 3.07 22.54
CA GLU A 413 -17.61 1.86 22.14
C GLU A 413 -16.96 1.16 20.94
N ILE A 414 -16.40 1.90 19.98
CA ILE A 414 -15.62 1.32 18.87
C ILE A 414 -14.37 0.60 19.37
N LEU A 415 -13.63 1.23 20.29
CA LEU A 415 -12.45 0.64 20.90
C LEU A 415 -12.79 -0.65 21.65
N ASN A 416 -13.87 -0.62 22.43
CA ASN A 416 -14.34 -1.79 23.18
C ASN A 416 -14.84 -2.91 22.26
N ALA A 417 -15.56 -2.58 21.18
CA ALA A 417 -16.05 -3.55 20.21
C ALA A 417 -14.91 -4.27 19.47
N ALA A 418 -13.78 -3.60 19.30
CA ALA A 418 -12.57 -4.14 18.68
C ALA A 418 -11.66 -4.87 19.69
N ASP A 419 -12.03 -4.93 20.97
CA ASP A 419 -11.18 -5.46 22.06
C ASP A 419 -9.85 -4.71 22.20
N GLY A 420 -9.88 -3.39 22.00
CA GLY A 420 -8.72 -2.50 22.09
C GLY A 420 -7.84 -2.51 20.83
N ILE A 421 -6.73 -1.78 20.90
CA ILE A 421 -5.70 -1.79 19.87
C ILE A 421 -4.81 -3.01 20.14
N ASN A 422 -5.11 -4.08 19.43
CA ASN A 422 -4.31 -5.29 19.51
C ASN A 422 -3.00 -5.13 18.75
N ASP A 423 -1.95 -5.75 19.25
CA ASP A 423 -0.72 -5.86 18.51
C ASP A 423 -0.99 -6.60 17.17
N PRO A 424 -0.58 -6.05 16.03
CA PRO A 424 -0.85 -6.70 14.75
C PRO A 424 -0.42 -8.16 14.71
N ALA A 425 -1.22 -9.02 14.09
CA ALA A 425 -1.01 -10.47 14.12
C ALA A 425 0.35 -10.95 13.57
N TRP A 426 1.05 -10.12 12.78
CA TRP A 426 2.39 -10.43 12.31
C TRP A 426 3.45 -10.45 13.42
N HIS A 427 3.24 -9.73 14.53
CA HIS A 427 4.06 -9.86 15.75
C HIS A 427 3.81 -11.18 16.49
N ARG A 428 2.63 -11.78 16.28
CA ARG A 428 2.24 -13.01 16.96
C ARG A 428 2.63 -14.27 16.19
N SER A 429 2.96 -14.16 14.91
CA SER A 429 3.30 -15.33 14.08
C SER A 429 4.69 -15.89 14.40
N SER A 430 5.53 -15.13 15.09
CA SER A 430 6.74 -15.61 15.70
C SER A 430 6.46 -15.84 17.18
N GLY A 431 6.27 -17.04 17.62
CA GLY A 431 6.14 -17.38 19.03
C GLY A 431 7.33 -16.95 19.93
N ARG A 432 8.34 -16.31 19.34
CA ARG A 432 9.50 -15.71 19.96
C ARG A 432 9.33 -14.24 20.34
N MET A 433 8.50 -13.45 19.64
CA MET A 433 8.46 -12.00 19.84
C MET A 433 7.48 -11.53 20.92
N ALA A 434 6.66 -12.40 21.48
CA ALA A 434 5.76 -12.03 22.57
C ALA A 434 6.48 -11.78 23.92
N ASN A 435 7.75 -12.21 24.07
CA ASN A 435 8.49 -12.15 25.32
C ASN A 435 9.93 -11.60 25.20
N GLU A 436 10.39 -11.25 24.01
CA GLU A 436 11.69 -10.61 23.87
C GLU A 436 11.47 -9.10 23.77
N GLU A 437 12.09 -8.35 24.68
CA GLU A 437 12.20 -6.91 24.58
C GLU A 437 12.65 -6.58 23.15
N TRP A 438 11.85 -5.78 22.45
CA TRP A 438 12.17 -5.28 21.13
C TRP A 438 13.48 -4.50 21.24
N ASP A 439 14.59 -5.17 20.93
CA ASP A 439 15.90 -4.54 20.97
C ASP A 439 15.97 -3.50 19.85
N SER A 440 15.90 -2.23 20.24
CA SER A 440 16.12 -1.09 19.33
C SER A 440 17.53 -1.12 18.69
N SER A 441 18.42 -2.00 19.16
CA SER A 441 19.74 -2.24 18.60
C SER A 441 19.73 -3.28 17.47
N TYR A 442 18.59 -3.92 17.15
CA TYR A 442 18.52 -4.89 16.07
C TYR A 442 18.84 -4.22 14.74
N LYS A 443 20.11 -4.29 14.39
CA LYS A 443 20.60 -4.01 13.05
C LYS A 443 20.38 -5.29 12.22
N GLY A 444 19.13 -5.56 11.86
CA GLY A 444 18.83 -6.64 10.93
C GLY A 444 19.57 -6.34 9.63
N ASP A 445 20.65 -7.05 9.40
CA ASP A 445 21.35 -6.95 8.14
C ASP A 445 20.38 -7.36 7.03
N ILE A 446 20.27 -6.53 6.02
CA ILE A 446 19.65 -6.95 4.76
C ILE A 446 20.44 -8.19 4.34
N PRO A 447 19.81 -9.35 4.13
CA PRO A 447 20.54 -10.57 3.82
C PRO A 447 21.53 -10.31 2.70
N THR A 448 22.81 -10.56 2.94
CA THR A 448 23.89 -10.31 1.96
C THR A 448 23.85 -11.30 0.78
N GLY A 449 23.14 -12.42 0.91
CA GLY A 449 22.82 -13.34 -0.18
C GLY A 449 21.54 -12.93 -0.90
N GLY A 450 21.42 -13.13 -2.19
CA GLY A 450 20.19 -12.94 -2.95
C GLY A 450 19.00 -13.74 -2.38
N LEU A 451 17.87 -13.68 -3.04
CA LEU A 451 16.68 -14.45 -2.65
C LEU A 451 17.03 -15.93 -2.50
N PRO A 452 16.53 -16.61 -1.43
CA PRO A 452 16.76 -18.04 -1.30
C PRO A 452 16.13 -18.77 -2.50
N ARG A 453 16.95 -19.59 -3.16
CA ARG A 453 16.50 -20.40 -4.30
C ARG A 453 15.66 -21.58 -3.81
N ASN A 454 14.79 -22.08 -4.67
CA ASN A 454 13.98 -23.25 -4.37
C ASN A 454 14.84 -24.52 -4.54
N THR A 455 15.55 -24.95 -3.48
CA THR A 455 16.41 -26.13 -3.50
C THR A 455 15.66 -27.44 -3.73
N ARG A 456 14.34 -27.42 -3.64
CA ARG A 456 13.53 -28.64 -3.85
C ARG A 456 13.33 -29.02 -5.32
N LEU A 457 13.65 -28.13 -6.26
CA LEU A 457 13.62 -28.46 -7.68
C LEU A 457 14.78 -29.36 -8.10
N ASP A 458 15.93 -29.27 -7.40
CA ASP A 458 17.11 -30.09 -7.70
C ASP A 458 16.96 -31.55 -7.27
N GLU A 459 16.00 -31.86 -6.39
CA GLU A 459 15.76 -33.21 -5.85
C GLU A 459 14.51 -33.91 -6.39
N ALA A 460 13.65 -33.21 -7.14
CA ALA A 460 12.35 -33.74 -7.55
C ALA A 460 12.32 -34.14 -9.04
N THR A 461 12.54 -35.40 -9.32
CA THR A 461 12.31 -36.04 -10.63
C THR A 461 10.86 -36.46 -10.88
N GLY A 462 9.87 -35.84 -10.24
CA GLY A 462 8.46 -36.18 -10.40
C GLY A 462 7.54 -34.95 -10.32
N PRO A 463 6.38 -34.99 -10.99
CA PRO A 463 5.42 -33.90 -10.95
C PRO A 463 4.90 -33.70 -9.52
N ARG A 464 5.02 -32.49 -8.97
CA ARG A 464 4.40 -32.13 -7.70
C ARG A 464 2.95 -31.78 -7.94
N VAL A 465 2.07 -32.58 -7.42
CA VAL A 465 0.66 -32.21 -7.28
C VAL A 465 0.59 -31.03 -6.31
N GLY A 466 0.20 -29.87 -6.80
CA GLY A 466 0.12 -28.66 -6.00
C GLY A 466 -1.12 -28.64 -5.12
N ASP A 467 -0.97 -29.02 -3.86
CA ASP A 467 -2.03 -28.84 -2.84
C ASP A 467 -2.28 -27.38 -2.47
N ASP A 468 -1.45 -26.44 -2.95
CA ASP A 468 -1.49 -25.03 -2.55
C ASP A 468 -2.36 -24.10 -3.43
N ALA A 469 -2.75 -24.55 -4.61
CA ALA A 469 -3.47 -23.68 -5.56
C ALA A 469 -4.91 -23.36 -5.11
N THR A 470 -5.51 -24.17 -4.27
CA THR A 470 -6.91 -24.00 -3.83
C THR A 470 -7.08 -23.17 -2.56
N ARG A 471 -5.98 -22.84 -1.85
CA ARG A 471 -6.05 -22.14 -0.56
C ARG A 471 -5.70 -20.64 -0.61
N ALA A 472 -5.17 -20.16 -1.72
CA ALA A 472 -4.71 -18.75 -1.82
C ALA A 472 -5.84 -17.72 -1.98
N SER A 473 -7.10 -18.14 -2.05
CA SER A 473 -8.23 -17.23 -2.38
C SER A 473 -9.02 -16.70 -1.18
N SER A 474 -8.66 -17.04 0.05
CA SER A 474 -9.48 -16.70 1.22
C SER A 474 -8.88 -15.65 2.15
N ASP A 475 -7.87 -14.89 1.73
CA ASP A 475 -7.43 -13.73 2.51
C ASP A 475 -8.37 -12.54 2.21
N PRO A 476 -9.24 -12.15 3.15
CA PRO A 476 -10.22 -11.08 2.92
C PRO A 476 -9.57 -9.69 2.75
N ASP A 477 -8.28 -9.54 3.06
CA ASP A 477 -7.52 -8.30 2.85
C ASP A 477 -6.76 -8.28 1.51
N GLY A 478 -6.65 -9.41 0.83
CA GLY A 478 -6.03 -9.54 -0.48
C GLY A 478 -7.08 -9.61 -1.59
N GLY A 479 -7.76 -8.52 -1.87
CA GLY A 479 -8.72 -8.47 -2.98
C GLY A 479 -8.07 -8.79 -4.31
N VAL A 480 -8.25 -10.00 -4.78
CA VAL A 480 -7.97 -10.38 -6.15
C VAL A 480 -9.18 -10.06 -6.99
N ARG A 481 -9.08 -9.02 -7.77
CA ARG A 481 -9.65 -8.86 -9.13
C ARG A 481 -9.01 -7.69 -9.82
#